data_a04bb0faa2b89be1d2e69b383abe500a
#
_entry.id   a04bb0faa2b89be1d2e69b383abe500a
#
_cell.length_a   1.000
_cell.length_b   1.000
_cell.length_c   1.000
_cell.angle_alpha   90.00
_cell.angle_beta   90.00
_cell.angle_gamma   90.00
#
_symmetry.space_group_name_H-M   'P 1'
#
loop_
_entity.id
_entity.type
_entity.pdbx_description
1 polymer ?
#
loop_
_entity_poly.entity_id
_entity_poly.type
_entity_poly.pdbx_seq_one_letter_code
_entity_poly.pdbx_strand_id
1 'polypeptide(L)'
;MKTTTRTAIAATALWIATSASATGLATCESGPKSGWQAQEKLEKQLVDQNGWKIRRIKEDGGCYEVYAFDKNGDRVNAYYHPVTLALIPNTLSVRKP
;
A
#
# COMPACT_ATOMS: atom_id res chain seq x y z
N MET A 1 38.75 41.79 -10.51
CA MET A 1 38.43 41.40 -10.50
C MET A 1 37.79 40.78 -10.07
N LYS A 2 37.43 40.51 -10.02
CA LYS A 2 36.89 39.99 -9.82
C LYS A 2 36.31 39.10 -9.71
N THR A 3 35.93 38.63 -9.52
CA THR A 3 35.51 37.79 -9.58
C THR A 3 34.75 37.09 -9.33
N THR A 4 34.43 36.73 -9.19
CA THR A 4 33.85 36.03 -9.18
C THR A 4 33.25 35.13 -8.93
N THR A 5 32.96 34.71 -8.75
CA THR A 5 32.54 33.80 -8.71
C THR A 5 31.76 33.17 -8.45
N ARG A 6 31.37 32.82 -8.47
CA ARG A 6 30.72 32.13 -8.31
C ARG A 6 30.18 31.25 -8.12
N THR A 7 29.74 30.70 -7.88
CA THR A 7 29.34 29.84 -7.83
C THR A 7 28.57 29.13 -7.64
N ALA A 8 28.21 28.75 -7.57
CA ALA A 8 27.62 27.94 -7.62
C ALA A 8 26.96 27.20 -7.18
N ILE A 9 26.52 26.79 -7.05
CA ILE A 9 25.97 26.02 -6.87
C ILE A 9 25.30 25.21 -6.76
N ALA A 10 24.95 24.79 -6.68
CA ALA A 10 24.45 23.99 -6.73
C ALA A 10 23.70 23.27 -6.37
N ALA A 11 23.26 22.95 -6.27
CA ALA A 11 22.65 22.21 -6.17
C ALA A 11 22.04 21.38 -5.96
N THR A 12 21.69 20.99 -5.84
CA THR A 12 21.24 20.20 -5.81
C THR A 12 20.45 19.42 -5.66
N ALA A 13 20.01 19.09 -5.57
CA ALA A 13 19.41 18.33 -5.63
C ALA A 13 18.75 17.53 -5.30
N LEU A 14 18.25 17.17 -5.17
CA LEU A 14 17.72 16.39 -5.06
C LEU A 14 16.98 15.59 -5.10
N TRP A 15 16.47 15.19 -5.11
CA TRP A 15 15.83 14.50 -5.27
C TRP A 15 15.29 13.61 -4.94
N ILE A 16 14.89 13.11 -4.84
CA ILE A 16 14.42 12.43 -4.60
C ILE A 16 13.83 11.57 -4.67
N ALA A 17 13.51 11.14 -4.73
CA ALA A 17 13.03 10.36 -4.86
C ALA A 17 12.29 9.62 -4.70
N THR A 18 11.84 9.27 -4.69
CA THR A 18 11.20 8.60 -4.58
C THR A 18 10.64 7.76 -4.71
N SER A 19 10.35 7.39 -4.84
CA SER A 19 9.92 6.60 -4.94
C SER A 19 9.20 5.91 -5.02
N ALA A 20 8.80 5.70 -5.07
CA ALA A 20 8.19 5.10 -5.13
C ALA A 20 7.56 4.34 -5.36
N SER A 21 7.16 3.92 -5.42
CA SER A 21 6.62 3.11 -5.49
C SER A 21 5.66 2.93 -6.05
N ALA A 22 5.52 2.90 -6.40
CA ALA A 22 4.84 2.61 -7.12
C ALA A 22 3.63 2.32 -7.03
N THR A 23 3.22 1.60 -7.02
CA THR A 23 2.09 1.25 -6.98
C THR A 23 1.55 1.56 -5.91
N GLY A 24 2.10 1.76 -5.04
CA GLY A 24 1.52 1.77 -4.00
C GLY A 24 0.57 2.71 -3.63
N LEU A 25 -0.58 2.39 -3.40
CA LEU A 25 -1.57 3.25 -2.88
C LEU A 25 -1.45 3.33 -1.37
N ALA A 26 -0.74 2.41 -0.76
CA ALA A 26 -0.54 2.42 0.67
C ALA A 26 0.79 1.79 0.99
N THR A 27 1.33 2.12 2.14
CA THR A 27 2.57 1.58 2.61
C THR A 27 2.39 1.17 4.05
N CYS A 28 2.90 0.03 4.41
CA CYS A 28 2.81 -0.45 5.77
C CYS A 28 4.19 -0.67 6.34
N GLU A 29 4.35 -0.31 7.60
CA GLU A 29 5.59 -0.60 8.29
C GLU A 29 5.39 -1.90 8.99
N SER A 30 5.68 -2.98 8.34
CA SER A 30 5.27 -4.26 8.82
C SER A 30 6.39 -5.14 9.33
N GLY A 31 7.63 -4.66 9.22
CA GLY A 31 8.73 -5.47 9.69
C GLY A 31 8.93 -6.71 8.87
N PRO A 32 9.72 -7.63 9.38
CA PRO A 32 10.07 -8.82 8.60
C PRO A 32 8.86 -9.70 8.38
N LYS A 33 8.86 -10.35 7.26
CA LYS A 33 7.74 -11.19 6.89
C LYS A 33 7.50 -12.33 7.86
N SER A 34 8.51 -12.71 8.61
CA SER A 34 8.28 -13.77 9.57
C SER A 34 7.27 -13.37 10.64
N GLY A 35 7.00 -12.08 10.79
CA GLY A 35 6.00 -11.64 11.74
C GLY A 35 4.63 -11.41 11.14
N TRP A 36 4.48 -11.68 9.85
CA TRP A 36 3.20 -11.44 9.18
C TRP A 36 2.25 -12.60 9.42
N GLN A 37 1.00 -12.29 9.48
CA GLN A 37 -0.01 -13.33 9.59
C GLN A 37 -0.28 -13.90 8.21
N ALA A 38 -0.75 -15.12 8.18
CA ALA A 38 -1.00 -15.78 6.90
C ALA A 38 -2.11 -15.08 6.14
N GLN A 39 -1.99 -15.08 4.84
CA GLN A 39 -3.03 -14.50 4.00
C GLN A 39 -4.35 -15.17 4.22
N GLU A 40 -4.34 -16.46 4.48
CA GLU A 40 -5.57 -17.20 4.71
C GLU A 40 -6.34 -16.66 5.91
N LYS A 41 -5.59 -16.17 6.89
CA LYS A 41 -6.26 -15.61 8.05
C LYS A 41 -6.98 -14.32 7.68
N LEU A 42 -6.35 -13.50 6.88
CA LEU A 42 -6.99 -12.29 6.41
C LEU A 42 -8.19 -12.63 5.54
N GLU A 43 -8.03 -13.59 4.66
CA GLU A 43 -9.12 -13.97 3.79
C GLU A 43 -10.33 -14.40 4.60
N LYS A 44 -10.10 -15.25 5.60
CA LYS A 44 -11.20 -15.68 6.42
C LYS A 44 -11.86 -14.53 7.14
N GLN A 45 -11.07 -13.61 7.65
CA GLN A 45 -11.63 -12.45 8.33
C GLN A 45 -12.54 -11.65 7.39
N LEU A 46 -12.10 -11.44 6.17
CA LEU A 46 -12.88 -10.63 5.25
C LEU A 46 -14.12 -11.33 4.77
N VAL A 47 -14.03 -12.62 4.56
CA VAL A 47 -15.20 -13.37 4.18
C VAL A 47 -16.21 -13.40 5.32
N ASP A 48 -15.75 -13.66 6.52
CA ASP A 48 -16.64 -13.77 7.66
C ASP A 48 -17.23 -12.44 8.08
N GLN A 49 -16.43 -11.40 8.06
CA GLN A 49 -16.91 -10.14 8.58
C GLN A 49 -17.54 -9.26 7.53
N ASN A 50 -17.05 -9.31 6.32
CA ASN A 50 -17.54 -8.42 5.29
C ASN A 50 -18.39 -9.09 4.24
N GLY A 51 -18.35 -10.39 4.18
CA GLY A 51 -19.09 -11.09 3.15
C GLY A 51 -18.48 -10.93 1.77
N TRP A 52 -17.19 -10.64 1.73
CA TRP A 52 -16.54 -10.41 0.45
C TRP A 52 -16.16 -11.72 -0.21
N LYS A 53 -16.06 -11.67 -1.52
CA LYS A 53 -15.55 -12.79 -2.29
C LYS A 53 -14.14 -12.41 -2.69
N ILE A 54 -13.15 -13.08 -2.15
CA ILE A 54 -11.77 -12.71 -2.36
C ILE A 54 -11.28 -13.25 -3.69
N ARG A 55 -10.71 -12.37 -4.50
CA ARG A 55 -10.13 -12.81 -5.75
C ARG A 55 -8.66 -13.08 -5.58
N ARG A 56 -8.00 -12.28 -4.79
CA ARG A 56 -6.58 -12.40 -4.68
C ARG A 56 -6.04 -11.49 -3.61
N ILE A 57 -5.03 -11.92 -2.94
CA ILE A 57 -4.33 -11.11 -1.97
C ILE A 57 -2.87 -11.12 -2.35
N LYS A 58 -2.26 -9.97 -2.45
CA LYS A 58 -0.85 -9.92 -2.74
C LYS A 58 -0.16 -8.94 -1.82
N GLU A 59 1.15 -8.90 -1.88
CA GLU A 59 1.94 -8.01 -1.04
C GLU A 59 2.28 -6.78 -1.84
N ASP A 60 2.12 -5.64 -1.26
CA ASP A 60 2.43 -4.40 -1.95
C ASP A 60 2.76 -3.34 -0.92
N GLY A 61 3.96 -2.79 -0.97
CA GLY A 61 4.35 -1.74 -0.06
C GLY A 61 4.38 -2.15 1.39
N GLY A 62 4.61 -3.42 1.64
CA GLY A 62 4.60 -3.92 3.01
C GLY A 62 3.23 -4.21 3.55
N CYS A 63 2.21 -4.09 2.71
CA CYS A 63 0.83 -4.37 3.10
C CYS A 63 0.33 -5.59 2.37
N TYR A 64 -0.77 -6.13 2.82
CA TYR A 64 -1.53 -7.07 2.00
C TYR A 64 -2.54 -6.25 1.19
N GLU A 65 -2.49 -6.42 -0.10
CA GLU A 65 -3.44 -5.76 -0.98
C GLU A 65 -4.48 -6.78 -1.40
N VAL A 66 -5.74 -6.47 -1.16
CA VAL A 66 -6.83 -7.40 -1.38
C VAL A 66 -7.64 -6.96 -2.59
N TYR A 67 -7.87 -7.89 -3.48
CA TYR A 67 -8.77 -7.69 -4.60
C TYR A 67 -9.96 -8.60 -4.36
N ALA A 68 -11.13 -8.01 -4.32
CA ALA A 68 -12.31 -8.76 -3.95
C ALA A 68 -13.55 -8.20 -4.61
N PHE A 69 -14.64 -8.90 -4.45
CA PHE A 69 -15.95 -8.34 -4.74
C PHE A 69 -16.70 -8.29 -3.42
N ASP A 70 -17.42 -7.23 -3.19
CA ASP A 70 -18.22 -7.16 -1.98
C ASP A 70 -19.51 -7.95 -2.20
N LYS A 71 -20.36 -7.98 -1.20
CA LYS A 71 -21.53 -8.79 -1.30
C LYS A 71 -22.52 -8.29 -2.31
N ASN A 72 -22.36 -7.09 -2.78
CA ASN A 72 -23.20 -6.58 -3.85
C ASN A 72 -22.60 -6.82 -5.21
N GLY A 73 -21.43 -7.42 -5.27
CA GLY A 73 -20.77 -7.67 -6.54
C GLY A 73 -19.87 -6.54 -7.01
N ASP A 74 -19.69 -5.52 -6.20
CA ASP A 74 -18.82 -4.42 -6.59
C ASP A 74 -17.39 -4.74 -6.30
N ARG A 75 -16.48 -4.22 -7.09
CA ARG A 75 -15.08 -4.46 -6.89
C ARG A 75 -14.56 -3.72 -5.69
N VAL A 76 -13.69 -4.36 -4.95
CA VAL A 76 -13.03 -3.78 -3.81
C VAL A 76 -11.55 -3.95 -3.97
N ASN A 77 -10.80 -2.90 -3.70
CA ASN A 77 -9.35 -2.99 -3.63
C ASN A 77 -8.96 -2.31 -2.32
N ALA A 78 -8.50 -3.10 -1.38
CA ALA A 78 -8.23 -2.60 -0.05
C ALA A 78 -6.90 -3.09 0.45
N TYR A 79 -6.31 -2.34 1.38
CA TYR A 79 -5.01 -2.67 1.94
C TYR A 79 -5.15 -2.96 3.41
N TYR A 80 -4.43 -3.96 3.87
CA TYR A 80 -4.47 -4.37 5.27
C TYR A 80 -3.06 -4.54 5.79
N HIS A 81 -2.88 -4.20 7.04
CA HIS A 81 -1.58 -4.37 7.68
C HIS A 81 -1.35 -5.86 7.90
N PRO A 82 -0.24 -6.40 7.45
CA PRO A 82 -0.07 -7.86 7.51
C PRO A 82 0.16 -8.40 8.91
N VAL A 83 0.54 -7.56 9.85
CA VAL A 83 0.76 -8.03 11.20
C VAL A 83 -0.52 -7.96 12.02
N THR A 84 -1.25 -6.87 11.90
CA THR A 84 -2.45 -6.69 12.71
C THR A 84 -3.73 -7.05 11.97
N LEU A 85 -3.67 -7.10 10.67
CA LEU A 85 -4.80 -7.32 9.78
C LEU A 85 -5.81 -6.17 9.85
N ALA A 86 -5.35 -5.01 10.28
CA ALA A 86 -6.21 -3.84 10.33
C ALA A 86 -6.28 -3.17 8.97
N LEU A 87 -7.42 -2.64 8.64
CA LEU A 87 -7.60 -1.92 7.38
C LEU A 87 -6.71 -0.68 7.36
N ILE A 88 -6.02 -0.48 6.26
CA ILE A 88 -5.23 0.71 6.05
C ILE A 88 -6.08 1.65 5.22
N PRO A 89 -6.47 2.75 5.74
CA PRO A 89 -7.31 3.67 4.99
C PRO A 89 -6.54 4.23 3.82
N ASN A 90 -7.15 4.23 2.68
CA ASN A 90 -6.56 4.96 1.60
C ASN A 90 -7.69 5.40 0.72
N THR A 91 -7.49 6.48 0.03
CA THR A 91 -8.57 7.10 -0.63
C THR A 91 -8.99 6.41 -1.87
N LEU A 92 -8.22 5.46 -2.32
CA LEU A 92 -8.61 4.81 -3.52
C LEU A 92 -9.17 3.48 -3.31
N SER A 93 -9.42 3.13 -2.13
CA SER A 93 -9.80 1.80 -1.84
C SER A 93 -11.05 1.36 -2.45
N VAL A 94 -11.92 2.14 -2.74
CA VAL A 94 -13.07 1.67 -3.19
C VAL A 94 -13.58 2.12 -4.27
N ARG A 95 -14.07 1.75 -4.97
CA ARG A 95 -14.46 2.28 -5.95
C ARG A 95 -15.55 1.92 -6.50
N LYS A 96 -16.16 2.25 -6.82
CA LYS A 96 -17.19 1.94 -7.16
C LYS A 96 -17.56 2.32 -8.25
N PRO A 97 -17.90 2.14 -8.86
CA PRO A 97 -18.20 2.42 -10.06
C PRO A 97 -19.12 2.99 -10.40
#